data_819cd509510dc099e68ba4ec2e7887f7
#
_entry.id   819cd509510dc099e68ba4ec2e7887f7
#
_cell.length_a   1.000
_cell.length_b   1.000
_cell.length_c   1.000
_cell.angle_alpha   90.00
_cell.angle_beta   90.00
_cell.angle_gamma   90.00
#
_symmetry.space_group_name_H-M   'P 1'
#
loop_
_entity.id
_entity.type
_entity.pdbx_description
1 polymer ?
#
loop_
_entity_poly.entity_id
_entity_poly.type
_entity_poly.pdbx_seq_one_letter_code
_entity_poly.pdbx_strand_id
1 'polypeptide(L)'
;ASTRVNPAVTQRIEAYQRRTAYTGGDRRHPRDRARHDADTRPRGGRPTTSRAQTIIALDRAGLLPAITFIFSRAGCDAAVGQLIARDVRLGSGEEARRIRRVVEERVAGLPEEDLAVLGYWDFVDGLSRGFAAHHAGMLPTFREIVEELFTAGLVQAVFATETLALGINMPARTVVLERLVKFNGDTHAELTPAEYTQLTGRAGRRGIDVEGHAVVVWHPGVDPDAVGGLASTRTFPLRSSFRPTSTMAVNLVGHVGRDEARELLELSFAQFQADRGVVGLARSIRRDEAKLTEYAARMECHLGEFAEYAALREKLRSVEKSASQRRSVAERQAIEESLAGLRPGDVVRIPRGRHAGYAVVITADRGGYGHPPAPSVLTEDRQVRRLAAADVTSALAPVLTVRLPRDFNPRQAKSRRDLAATLRIRVAHEPPAREPG
;
A
#
# COMPACT_ATOMS: atom_id res chain seq x y z
N ALA A 1 -23.48 17.40 12.99
CA ALA A 1 -23.45 15.97 12.66
C ALA A 1 -22.49 15.28 13.64
N SER A 2 -22.92 14.17 14.23
CA SER A 2 -22.08 13.41 15.16
C SER A 2 -20.96 12.71 14.39
N THR A 3 -19.71 12.85 14.84
CA THR A 3 -18.55 12.07 14.35
C THR A 3 -18.53 10.66 14.90
N ARG A 4 -19.45 10.33 15.81
CA ARG A 4 -19.48 9.03 16.48
C ARG A 4 -20.10 7.97 15.57
N VAL A 5 -19.36 6.88 15.37
CA VAL A 5 -19.85 5.68 14.70
C VAL A 5 -20.94 5.04 15.58
N ASN A 6 -21.96 4.48 14.93
CA ASN A 6 -22.99 3.73 15.65
C ASN A 6 -22.37 2.52 16.37
N PRO A 7 -22.52 2.42 17.70
CA PRO A 7 -21.93 1.32 18.47
C PRO A 7 -22.29 -0.09 17.97
N ALA A 8 -23.48 -0.25 17.38
CA ALA A 8 -23.91 -1.52 16.80
C ALA A 8 -23.03 -1.94 15.59
N VAL A 9 -22.52 -0.98 14.80
CA VAL A 9 -21.61 -1.25 13.69
C VAL A 9 -20.26 -1.74 14.23
N THR A 10 -19.71 -1.03 15.22
CA THR A 10 -18.44 -1.39 15.87
C THR A 10 -18.53 -2.78 16.50
N GLN A 11 -19.60 -3.07 17.24
CA GLN A 11 -19.83 -4.40 17.85
C GLN A 11 -19.92 -5.53 16.81
N ARG A 12 -20.58 -5.30 15.67
CA ARG A 12 -20.66 -6.28 14.59
C ARG A 12 -19.29 -6.55 13.95
N ILE A 13 -18.50 -5.52 13.75
CA ILE A 13 -17.14 -5.62 13.20
C ILE A 13 -16.24 -6.40 14.16
N GLU A 14 -16.26 -6.07 15.45
CA GLU A 14 -15.51 -6.79 16.48
C GLU A 14 -15.92 -8.26 16.58
N ALA A 15 -17.22 -8.55 16.55
CA ALA A 15 -17.74 -9.92 16.56
C ALA A 15 -17.28 -10.71 15.32
N TYR A 16 -17.20 -10.07 14.15
CA TYR A 16 -16.67 -10.68 12.94
C TYR A 16 -15.17 -10.96 13.08
N GLN A 17 -14.39 -9.98 13.54
CA GLN A 17 -12.94 -10.12 13.75
C GLN A 17 -12.61 -11.23 14.75
N ARG A 18 -13.36 -11.35 15.85
CA ARG A 18 -13.19 -12.43 16.83
C ARG A 18 -13.48 -13.80 16.21
N ARG A 19 -14.54 -13.94 15.41
CA ARG A 19 -14.86 -15.19 14.70
C ARG A 19 -13.78 -15.60 13.70
N THR A 20 -13.27 -14.66 12.90
CA THR A 20 -12.22 -14.94 11.91
C THR A 20 -10.86 -15.21 12.54
N ALA A 21 -10.53 -14.60 13.67
CA ALA A 21 -9.32 -14.90 14.43
C ALA A 21 -9.35 -16.33 15.00
N TYR A 22 -10.53 -16.82 15.42
CA TYR A 22 -10.70 -18.17 15.98
C TYR A 22 -10.69 -19.27 14.89
N THR A 23 -11.14 -18.97 13.67
CA THR A 23 -11.14 -19.92 12.54
C THR A 23 -9.82 -19.93 11.74
N GLY A 24 -8.92 -18.96 11.95
CA GLY A 24 -7.61 -18.85 11.28
C GLY A 24 -6.54 -19.82 11.79
N GLY A 25 -6.87 -20.73 12.73
CA GLY A 25 -6.00 -21.77 13.28
C GLY A 25 -5.91 -23.05 12.45
N ASP A 26 -6.44 -23.11 11.24
CA ASP A 26 -6.50 -24.36 10.47
C ASP A 26 -5.43 -24.44 9.37
N ARG A 27 -4.53 -25.38 9.58
CA ARG A 27 -3.79 -26.30 8.72
C ARG A 27 -3.78 -26.03 7.22
N ARG A 28 -3.00 -25.05 6.75
CA ARG A 28 -2.53 -25.05 5.35
C ARG A 28 -1.06 -25.47 5.31
N HIS A 29 -0.80 -26.57 4.58
CA HIS A 29 0.51 -27.16 4.37
C HIS A 29 1.52 -26.11 3.85
N PRO A 30 2.80 -26.14 4.26
CA PRO A 30 3.83 -25.17 3.86
C PRO A 30 4.17 -25.15 2.37
N ARG A 31 3.62 -26.05 1.56
CA ARG A 31 3.95 -26.20 0.13
C ARG A 31 3.22 -25.20 -0.79
N ASP A 32 2.13 -24.57 -0.35
CA ASP A 32 1.37 -23.64 -1.19
C ASP A 32 1.81 -22.17 -1.08
N ARG A 33 2.78 -21.86 -0.20
CA ARG A 33 3.32 -20.50 -0.03
C ARG A 33 4.37 -20.07 -1.06
N ALA A 34 4.92 -21.01 -1.84
CA ALA A 34 6.09 -20.75 -2.70
C ALA A 34 5.77 -20.26 -4.12
N ARG A 35 4.49 -20.08 -4.49
CA ARG A 35 4.11 -19.71 -5.87
C ARG A 35 3.38 -18.39 -6.04
N HIS A 36 3.21 -17.58 -4.98
CA HIS A 36 2.41 -16.33 -5.06
C HIS A 36 3.09 -15.07 -4.46
N ASP A 37 4.40 -15.08 -4.24
CA ASP A 37 5.15 -13.92 -3.70
C ASP A 37 5.82 -13.08 -4.80
N ALA A 38 5.08 -12.74 -5.85
CA ALA A 38 5.56 -11.80 -6.87
C ALA A 38 4.59 -10.65 -7.11
N ASP A 39 3.88 -10.16 -6.07
CA ASP A 39 3.09 -8.93 -6.19
C ASP A 39 3.17 -8.13 -4.88
N THR A 40 4.15 -7.22 -4.82
CA THR A 40 4.33 -6.22 -3.74
C THR A 40 3.26 -5.14 -3.85
N ARG A 41 1.98 -5.51 -3.72
CA ARG A 41 0.89 -4.57 -3.53
C ARG A 41 0.70 -4.30 -2.03
N PRO A 42 0.46 -3.02 -1.62
CA PRO A 42 0.11 -2.73 -0.24
C PRO A 42 -1.05 -3.63 0.18
N ARG A 43 -0.97 -4.20 1.38
CA ARG A 43 -1.96 -5.11 1.96
C ARG A 43 -3.29 -4.40 2.28
N GLY A 44 -3.96 -3.87 1.26
CA GLY A 44 -5.37 -3.52 1.35
C GLY A 44 -6.16 -4.84 1.44
N GLY A 45 -6.73 -5.15 2.59
CA GLY A 45 -7.56 -6.35 2.75
C GLY A 45 -8.60 -6.45 1.64
N ARG A 46 -8.79 -7.65 1.06
CA ARG A 46 -9.85 -7.87 0.08
C ARG A 46 -11.20 -7.65 0.76
N PRO A 47 -12.15 -6.98 0.11
CA PRO A 47 -13.51 -6.88 0.63
C PRO A 47 -14.05 -8.26 0.98
N THR A 48 -14.68 -8.39 2.14
CA THR A 48 -15.29 -9.66 2.58
C THR A 48 -16.55 -9.99 1.80
N THR A 49 -17.18 -8.96 1.21
CA THR A 49 -18.39 -9.07 0.38
C THR A 49 -18.03 -8.91 -1.09
N SER A 50 -18.50 -9.82 -1.95
CA SER A 50 -18.28 -9.70 -3.39
C SER A 50 -19.13 -8.58 -3.99
N ARG A 51 -18.67 -8.00 -5.11
CA ARG A 51 -19.38 -6.93 -5.83
C ARG A 51 -20.81 -7.32 -6.17
N ALA A 52 -21.03 -8.54 -6.67
CA ALA A 52 -22.36 -9.04 -6.96
C ALA A 52 -23.24 -9.14 -5.70
N GLN A 53 -22.69 -9.60 -4.57
CA GLN A 53 -23.44 -9.63 -3.31
C GLN A 53 -23.80 -8.23 -2.83
N THR A 54 -22.92 -7.25 -3.00
CA THR A 54 -23.21 -5.85 -2.67
C THR A 54 -24.37 -5.31 -3.51
N ILE A 55 -24.33 -5.51 -4.83
CA ILE A 55 -25.38 -5.03 -5.73
C ILE A 55 -26.72 -5.75 -5.44
N ILE A 56 -26.72 -7.06 -5.25
CA ILE A 56 -27.95 -7.82 -4.89
C ILE A 56 -28.51 -7.35 -3.55
N ALA A 57 -27.65 -7.02 -2.57
CA ALA A 57 -28.11 -6.50 -1.28
C ALA A 57 -28.75 -5.12 -1.41
N LEU A 58 -28.19 -4.23 -2.25
CA LEU A 58 -28.77 -2.92 -2.54
C LEU A 58 -30.09 -3.03 -3.29
N ASP A 59 -30.19 -3.94 -4.26
CA ASP A 59 -31.43 -4.21 -4.98
C ASP A 59 -32.55 -4.66 -4.04
N ARG A 60 -32.27 -5.67 -3.20
CA ARG A 60 -33.23 -6.16 -2.19
C ARG A 60 -33.66 -5.11 -1.17
N ALA A 61 -32.78 -4.16 -0.88
CA ALA A 61 -33.07 -3.04 0.03
C ALA A 61 -33.79 -1.88 -0.67
N GLY A 62 -34.04 -1.96 -1.98
CA GLY A 62 -34.62 -0.88 -2.78
C GLY A 62 -33.71 0.33 -2.89
N LEU A 63 -32.39 0.15 -2.84
CA LEU A 63 -31.40 1.21 -2.82
C LEU A 63 -30.72 1.44 -4.20
N LEU A 64 -31.25 0.85 -5.27
CA LEU A 64 -30.84 1.17 -6.63
C LEU A 64 -31.60 2.39 -7.18
N PRO A 65 -31.04 3.12 -8.16
CA PRO A 65 -29.79 2.89 -8.87
C PRO A 65 -28.56 3.25 -8.01
N ALA A 66 -27.44 2.55 -8.29
CA ALA A 66 -26.20 2.74 -7.56
C ALA A 66 -24.99 3.00 -8.47
N ILE A 67 -24.07 3.86 -8.01
CA ILE A 67 -22.75 4.03 -8.59
C ILE A 67 -21.73 3.44 -7.63
N THR A 68 -20.95 2.45 -8.09
CA THR A 68 -19.85 1.86 -7.33
C THR A 68 -18.52 2.41 -7.85
N PHE A 69 -17.83 3.18 -7.02
CA PHE A 69 -16.51 3.69 -7.36
C PHE A 69 -15.43 2.64 -7.13
N ILE A 70 -14.73 2.29 -8.23
CA ILE A 70 -13.59 1.38 -8.27
C ILE A 70 -12.43 2.15 -8.91
N PHE A 71 -11.35 2.42 -8.15
CA PHE A 71 -10.23 3.24 -8.61
C PHE A 71 -9.29 2.49 -9.60
N SER A 72 -9.88 1.70 -10.50
CA SER A 72 -9.19 0.92 -11.52
C SER A 72 -10.12 0.66 -12.71
N ARG A 73 -9.66 0.99 -13.93
CA ARG A 73 -10.40 0.71 -15.18
C ARG A 73 -10.69 -0.78 -15.33
N ALA A 74 -9.63 -1.61 -15.29
CA ALA A 74 -9.76 -3.06 -15.33
C ALA A 74 -10.62 -3.62 -14.17
N GLY A 75 -10.66 -2.92 -13.03
CA GLY A 75 -11.55 -3.26 -11.92
C GLY A 75 -13.02 -3.03 -12.23
N CYS A 76 -13.35 -1.98 -13.00
CA CYS A 76 -14.72 -1.70 -13.45
C CYS A 76 -15.21 -2.78 -14.44
N ASP A 77 -14.38 -3.12 -15.44
CA ASP A 77 -14.69 -4.17 -16.42
C ASP A 77 -14.83 -5.54 -15.74
N ALA A 78 -13.91 -5.87 -14.83
CA ALA A 78 -13.97 -7.10 -14.05
C ALA A 78 -15.23 -7.17 -13.15
N ALA A 79 -15.77 -6.03 -12.71
CA ALA A 79 -17.01 -6.02 -11.94
C ALA A 79 -18.20 -6.42 -12.80
N VAL A 80 -18.29 -5.91 -14.03
CA VAL A 80 -19.32 -6.30 -15.00
C VAL A 80 -19.22 -7.80 -15.27
N GLY A 81 -18.05 -8.33 -15.62
CA GLY A 81 -17.83 -9.75 -15.86
C GLY A 81 -18.20 -10.64 -14.65
N GLN A 82 -17.94 -10.19 -13.42
CA GLN A 82 -18.34 -10.91 -12.20
C GLN A 82 -19.86 -10.99 -12.02
N LEU A 83 -20.60 -9.96 -12.41
CA LEU A 83 -22.05 -9.96 -12.34
C LEU A 83 -22.66 -10.83 -13.44
N ILE A 84 -22.11 -10.76 -14.66
CA ILE A 84 -22.50 -11.65 -15.78
C ILE A 84 -22.30 -13.11 -15.39
N ALA A 85 -21.12 -13.47 -14.89
CA ALA A 85 -20.78 -14.84 -14.47
C ALA A 85 -21.68 -15.39 -13.35
N ARG A 86 -22.39 -14.53 -12.60
CA ARG A 86 -23.36 -14.90 -11.56
C ARG A 86 -24.80 -14.76 -11.99
N ASP A 87 -25.03 -14.53 -13.26
CA ASP A 87 -26.36 -14.31 -13.88
C ASP A 87 -27.20 -13.26 -13.15
N VAL A 88 -26.56 -12.18 -12.66
CA VAL A 88 -27.28 -11.05 -12.04
C VAL A 88 -28.10 -10.34 -13.11
N ARG A 89 -29.36 -10.02 -12.79
CA ARG A 89 -30.27 -9.25 -13.64
C ARG A 89 -30.99 -8.22 -12.77
N LEU A 90 -30.90 -6.95 -13.15
CA LEU A 90 -31.46 -5.82 -12.41
C LEU A 90 -32.64 -5.17 -13.15
N GLY A 91 -32.95 -5.65 -14.35
CA GLY A 91 -34.04 -5.15 -15.20
C GLY A 91 -34.90 -6.29 -15.75
N SER A 92 -36.02 -5.89 -16.33
CA SER A 92 -36.97 -6.79 -17.01
C SER A 92 -36.49 -7.14 -18.42
N GLY A 93 -37.11 -8.18 -19.01
CA GLY A 93 -36.85 -8.55 -20.39
C GLY A 93 -37.29 -7.50 -21.43
N GLU A 94 -38.25 -6.64 -21.07
CA GLU A 94 -38.69 -5.53 -21.92
C GLU A 94 -37.66 -4.40 -21.91
N GLU A 95 -37.15 -4.04 -20.73
CA GLU A 95 -36.05 -3.08 -20.60
C GLU A 95 -34.80 -3.55 -21.34
N ALA A 96 -34.46 -4.83 -21.27
CA ALA A 96 -33.33 -5.39 -22.01
C ALA A 96 -33.50 -5.23 -23.54
N ARG A 97 -34.71 -5.42 -24.09
CA ARG A 97 -34.99 -5.18 -25.51
C ARG A 97 -34.87 -3.69 -25.87
N ARG A 98 -35.35 -2.81 -25.01
CA ARG A 98 -35.24 -1.35 -25.19
C ARG A 98 -33.77 -0.90 -25.17
N ILE A 99 -32.99 -1.41 -24.25
CA ILE A 99 -31.54 -1.14 -24.17
C ILE A 99 -30.83 -1.54 -25.44
N ARG A 100 -31.05 -2.78 -25.93
CA ARG A 100 -30.42 -3.26 -27.15
C ARG A 100 -30.70 -2.37 -28.34
N ARG A 101 -31.95 -1.94 -28.50
CA ARG A 101 -32.35 -1.02 -29.61
C ARG A 101 -31.56 0.30 -29.51
N VAL A 102 -31.49 0.92 -28.33
CA VAL A 102 -30.74 2.17 -28.13
C VAL A 102 -29.26 1.96 -28.47
N VAL A 103 -28.65 0.86 -28.01
CA VAL A 103 -27.25 0.56 -28.30
C VAL A 103 -27.04 0.37 -29.82
N GLU A 104 -27.85 -0.44 -30.47
CA GLU A 104 -27.77 -0.71 -31.93
C GLU A 104 -27.87 0.60 -32.72
N GLU A 105 -28.82 1.48 -32.38
CA GLU A 105 -28.99 2.79 -33.03
C GLU A 105 -27.75 3.67 -32.89
N ARG A 106 -27.14 3.67 -31.70
CA ARG A 106 -25.97 4.53 -31.35
C ARG A 106 -24.66 4.04 -31.95
N VAL A 107 -24.51 2.72 -32.20
CA VAL A 107 -23.30 2.12 -32.77
C VAL A 107 -23.39 1.84 -34.25
N ALA A 108 -24.54 2.10 -34.91
CA ALA A 108 -24.77 1.82 -36.32
C ALA A 108 -23.71 2.41 -37.27
N GLY A 109 -23.00 3.44 -36.88
CA GLY A 109 -21.90 4.06 -37.62
C GLY A 109 -20.52 3.45 -37.41
N LEU A 110 -20.37 2.46 -36.49
CA LEU A 110 -19.10 1.83 -36.20
C LEU A 110 -18.92 0.54 -37.04
N PRO A 111 -17.71 0.31 -37.57
CA PRO A 111 -17.42 -0.96 -38.28
C PRO A 111 -17.58 -2.18 -37.36
N GLU A 112 -18.14 -3.25 -37.86
CA GLU A 112 -18.38 -4.48 -37.08
C GLU A 112 -17.06 -5.11 -36.56
N GLU A 113 -15.99 -4.98 -37.35
CA GLU A 113 -14.64 -5.44 -36.97
C GLU A 113 -14.12 -4.73 -35.75
N ASP A 114 -14.37 -3.42 -35.59
CA ASP A 114 -13.94 -2.61 -34.47
C ASP A 114 -14.76 -2.96 -33.21
N LEU A 115 -16.04 -3.26 -33.33
CA LEU A 115 -16.91 -3.64 -32.24
C LEU A 115 -16.40 -4.88 -31.48
N ALA A 116 -15.89 -5.88 -32.21
CA ALA A 116 -15.34 -7.09 -31.59
C ALA A 116 -14.10 -6.80 -30.73
N VAL A 117 -13.21 -5.92 -31.21
CA VAL A 117 -11.98 -5.51 -30.47
C VAL A 117 -12.31 -4.68 -29.24
N LEU A 118 -13.40 -3.93 -29.28
CA LEU A 118 -13.83 -3.02 -28.21
C LEU A 118 -14.62 -3.70 -27.09
N GLY A 119 -14.81 -5.03 -27.11
CA GLY A 119 -15.56 -5.76 -26.09
C GLY A 119 -17.07 -5.48 -26.13
N TYR A 120 -17.61 -5.18 -27.33
CA TYR A 120 -19.00 -4.81 -27.54
C TYR A 120 -20.00 -5.81 -26.96
N TRP A 121 -19.76 -7.11 -27.14
CA TRP A 121 -20.68 -8.17 -26.70
C TRP A 121 -20.84 -8.21 -25.16
N ASP A 122 -19.74 -8.10 -24.43
CA ASP A 122 -19.78 -8.02 -22.96
C ASP A 122 -20.45 -6.72 -22.49
N PHE A 123 -20.20 -5.62 -23.20
CA PHE A 123 -20.84 -4.32 -22.94
C PHE A 123 -22.35 -4.40 -23.10
N VAL A 124 -22.85 -4.96 -24.22
CA VAL A 124 -24.29 -5.10 -24.49
C VAL A 124 -24.95 -6.10 -23.53
N ASP A 125 -24.27 -7.20 -23.18
CA ASP A 125 -24.81 -8.17 -22.23
C ASP A 125 -24.95 -7.52 -20.83
N GLY A 126 -23.94 -6.82 -20.35
CA GLY A 126 -24.01 -6.10 -19.08
C GLY A 126 -25.13 -5.06 -19.05
N LEU A 127 -25.22 -4.20 -20.08
CA LEU A 127 -26.29 -3.22 -20.21
C LEU A 127 -27.67 -3.86 -20.23
N SER A 128 -27.85 -4.93 -21.03
CA SER A 128 -29.12 -5.66 -21.15
C SER A 128 -29.57 -6.30 -19.82
N ARG A 129 -28.65 -6.50 -18.90
CA ARG A 129 -28.89 -7.00 -17.54
C ARG A 129 -29.07 -5.87 -16.51
N GLY A 130 -28.93 -4.60 -16.92
CA GLY A 130 -29.12 -3.42 -16.09
C GLY A 130 -27.87 -2.92 -15.36
N PHE A 131 -26.65 -3.27 -15.82
CA PHE A 131 -25.40 -2.76 -15.22
C PHE A 131 -24.31 -2.52 -16.29
N ALA A 132 -23.38 -1.60 -15.98
CA ALA A 132 -22.29 -1.23 -16.88
C ALA A 132 -21.03 -0.76 -16.16
N ALA A 133 -19.90 -0.79 -16.87
CA ALA A 133 -18.70 -0.04 -16.50
C ALA A 133 -18.76 1.38 -17.07
N HIS A 134 -18.11 2.35 -16.40
CA HIS A 134 -17.93 3.72 -16.90
C HIS A 134 -16.54 4.26 -16.49
N HIS A 135 -15.66 4.40 -17.44
CA HIS A 135 -14.30 4.92 -17.20
C HIS A 135 -13.66 5.53 -18.45
N ALA A 136 -12.62 6.31 -18.26
CA ALA A 136 -11.94 7.05 -19.33
C ALA A 136 -11.25 6.18 -20.42
N GLY A 137 -11.15 4.86 -20.20
CA GLY A 137 -10.63 3.91 -21.20
C GLY A 137 -11.66 3.43 -22.19
N MET A 138 -12.96 3.75 -22.00
CA MET A 138 -14.02 3.40 -22.92
C MET A 138 -14.13 4.43 -24.06
N LEU A 139 -14.66 4.02 -25.19
CA LEU A 139 -15.04 4.95 -26.26
C LEU A 139 -16.03 6.01 -25.74
N PRO A 140 -15.93 7.26 -26.19
CA PRO A 140 -16.89 8.31 -25.82
C PRO A 140 -18.35 7.87 -26.06
N THR A 141 -18.65 7.29 -27.21
CA THR A 141 -19.98 6.77 -27.56
C THR A 141 -20.49 5.74 -26.54
N PHE A 142 -19.67 4.82 -26.06
CA PHE A 142 -20.08 3.83 -25.06
C PHE A 142 -20.37 4.47 -23.72
N ARG A 143 -19.58 5.50 -23.31
CA ARG A 143 -19.83 6.25 -22.08
C ARG A 143 -21.15 7.00 -22.15
N GLU A 144 -21.40 7.69 -23.27
CA GLU A 144 -22.65 8.42 -23.50
C GLU A 144 -23.87 7.49 -23.45
N ILE A 145 -23.78 6.30 -24.02
CA ILE A 145 -24.84 5.28 -23.92
C ILE A 145 -25.11 4.89 -22.48
N VAL A 146 -24.08 4.64 -21.69
CA VAL A 146 -24.22 4.31 -20.25
C VAL A 146 -24.89 5.44 -19.51
N GLU A 147 -24.48 6.68 -19.76
CA GLU A 147 -25.02 7.89 -19.12
C GLU A 147 -26.50 8.11 -19.46
N GLU A 148 -26.87 7.93 -20.74
CA GLU A 148 -28.24 8.02 -21.23
C GLU A 148 -29.13 6.95 -20.57
N LEU A 149 -28.71 5.68 -20.63
CA LEU A 149 -29.48 4.57 -20.09
C LEU A 149 -29.60 4.60 -18.56
N PHE A 150 -28.57 5.07 -17.87
CA PHE A 150 -28.63 5.26 -16.41
C PHE A 150 -29.59 6.39 -16.04
N THR A 151 -29.52 7.50 -16.74
CA THR A 151 -30.42 8.65 -16.53
C THR A 151 -31.88 8.29 -16.84
N ALA A 152 -32.10 7.44 -17.85
CA ALA A 152 -33.41 6.89 -18.18
C ALA A 152 -33.90 5.82 -17.17
N GLY A 153 -33.09 5.43 -16.21
CA GLY A 153 -33.41 4.41 -15.19
C GLY A 153 -33.42 2.98 -15.72
N LEU A 154 -32.88 2.74 -16.92
CA LEU A 154 -32.77 1.40 -17.53
C LEU A 154 -31.54 0.64 -17.04
N VAL A 155 -30.46 1.36 -16.73
CA VAL A 155 -29.26 0.82 -16.04
C VAL A 155 -29.37 1.16 -14.57
N GLN A 156 -29.26 0.15 -13.72
CA GLN A 156 -29.48 0.25 -12.28
C GLN A 156 -28.18 0.24 -11.47
N ALA A 157 -27.06 -0.25 -12.05
CA ALA A 157 -25.76 -0.25 -11.39
C ALA A 157 -24.65 0.14 -12.36
N VAL A 158 -23.80 1.09 -11.94
CA VAL A 158 -22.63 1.52 -12.70
C VAL A 158 -21.37 1.34 -11.86
N PHE A 159 -20.34 0.72 -12.44
CA PHE A 159 -19.01 0.59 -11.87
C PHE A 159 -18.11 1.63 -12.53
N ALA A 160 -17.66 2.61 -11.75
CA ALA A 160 -16.98 3.79 -12.30
C ALA A 160 -15.66 4.10 -11.62
N THR A 161 -14.78 4.78 -12.36
CA THR A 161 -13.62 5.48 -11.79
C THR A 161 -14.01 6.87 -11.31
N GLU A 162 -13.12 7.53 -10.54
CA GLU A 162 -13.40 8.87 -9.99
C GLU A 162 -13.75 9.94 -11.04
N THR A 163 -13.37 9.71 -12.30
CA THR A 163 -13.68 10.65 -13.42
C THR A 163 -15.17 10.87 -13.61
N LEU A 164 -16.03 9.91 -13.23
CA LEU A 164 -17.48 10.06 -13.28
C LEU A 164 -17.97 11.10 -12.26
N ALA A 165 -17.24 11.31 -11.18
CA ALA A 165 -17.61 12.33 -10.18
C ALA A 165 -17.36 13.77 -10.66
N LEU A 166 -16.62 13.95 -11.77
CA LEU A 166 -16.21 15.23 -12.34
C LEU A 166 -16.98 15.51 -13.63
N GLY A 167 -17.70 16.62 -13.68
CA GLY A 167 -18.24 17.17 -14.93
C GLY A 167 -19.49 16.48 -15.51
N ILE A 168 -19.95 15.36 -14.96
CA ILE A 168 -21.11 14.62 -15.46
C ILE A 168 -22.25 14.69 -14.45
N ASN A 169 -23.44 15.06 -14.90
CA ASN A 169 -24.64 15.10 -14.06
C ASN A 169 -25.33 13.73 -14.06
N MET A 170 -24.79 12.80 -13.30
CA MET A 170 -25.28 11.42 -13.19
C MET A 170 -25.47 11.07 -11.70
N PRO A 171 -26.55 11.54 -11.06
CA PRO A 171 -26.81 11.21 -9.66
C PRO A 171 -27.44 9.83 -9.52
N ALA A 172 -27.10 9.14 -8.45
CA ALA A 172 -27.64 7.83 -8.07
C ALA A 172 -28.36 7.93 -6.72
N ARG A 173 -29.24 6.99 -6.41
CA ARG A 173 -29.79 6.87 -5.05
C ARG A 173 -28.69 6.51 -4.06
N THR A 174 -27.80 5.59 -4.47
CA THR A 174 -26.72 5.09 -3.64
C THR A 174 -25.36 5.26 -4.33
N VAL A 175 -24.36 5.68 -3.57
CA VAL A 175 -22.96 5.63 -3.93
C VAL A 175 -22.26 4.58 -3.08
N VAL A 176 -21.50 3.70 -3.71
CA VAL A 176 -20.68 2.67 -3.05
C VAL A 176 -19.21 2.99 -3.25
N LEU A 177 -18.45 3.05 -2.18
CA LEU A 177 -16.98 3.12 -2.19
C LEU A 177 -16.42 1.74 -1.86
N GLU A 178 -15.80 1.08 -2.84
CA GLU A 178 -15.20 -0.24 -2.63
C GLU A 178 -13.94 -0.16 -1.77
N ARG A 179 -13.19 0.93 -1.89
CA ARG A 179 -11.98 1.22 -1.12
C ARG A 179 -11.90 2.70 -0.81
N LEU A 180 -11.16 3.02 0.26
CA LEU A 180 -10.84 4.40 0.64
C LEU A 180 -9.41 4.82 0.26
N VAL A 181 -8.73 4.00 -0.53
CA VAL A 181 -7.36 4.22 -1.01
C VAL A 181 -7.36 4.19 -2.52
N LYS A 182 -6.72 5.17 -3.15
CA LYS A 182 -6.56 5.28 -4.60
C LYS A 182 -5.11 5.49 -4.99
N PHE A 183 -4.77 5.19 -6.24
CA PHE A 183 -3.48 5.53 -6.81
C PHE A 183 -3.52 6.97 -7.35
N ASN A 184 -2.60 7.82 -6.89
CA ASN A 184 -2.55 9.26 -7.23
C ASN A 184 -1.58 9.59 -8.38
N GLY A 185 -1.03 8.58 -9.05
CA GLY A 185 -0.01 8.71 -10.09
C GLY A 185 1.37 8.25 -9.61
N ASP A 186 1.70 8.42 -8.32
CA ASP A 186 3.00 8.05 -7.74
C ASP A 186 2.85 6.93 -6.69
N THR A 187 1.88 7.09 -5.78
CA THR A 187 1.69 6.18 -4.65
C THR A 187 0.19 5.90 -4.41
N HIS A 188 -0.09 4.90 -3.59
CA HIS A 188 -1.43 4.69 -3.05
C HIS A 188 -1.63 5.62 -1.85
N ALA A 189 -2.64 6.50 -1.95
CA ALA A 189 -3.01 7.46 -0.92
C ALA A 189 -4.47 7.27 -0.49
N GLU A 190 -4.75 7.56 0.77
CA GLU A 190 -6.12 7.59 1.29
C GLU A 190 -6.92 8.74 0.67
N LEU A 191 -8.24 8.54 0.54
CA LEU A 191 -9.14 9.59 0.08
C LEU A 191 -9.13 10.75 1.06
N THR A 192 -9.00 11.96 0.52
CA THR A 192 -9.20 13.18 1.30
C THR A 192 -10.69 13.41 1.58
N PRO A 193 -11.05 14.18 2.63
CA PRO A 193 -12.45 14.53 2.89
C PRO A 193 -13.13 15.24 1.70
N ALA A 194 -12.38 16.02 0.92
CA ALA A 194 -12.89 16.67 -0.28
C ALA A 194 -13.28 15.65 -1.36
N GLU A 195 -12.40 14.70 -1.65
CA GLU A 195 -12.65 13.62 -2.61
C GLU A 195 -13.80 12.72 -2.16
N TYR A 196 -13.81 12.34 -0.88
CA TYR A 196 -14.92 11.58 -0.30
C TYR A 196 -16.27 12.33 -0.49
N THR A 197 -16.31 13.62 -0.18
CA THR A 197 -17.51 14.44 -0.34
C THR A 197 -17.92 14.56 -1.81
N GLN A 198 -16.96 14.70 -2.72
CA GLN A 198 -17.20 14.78 -4.16
C GLN A 198 -17.81 13.49 -4.72
N LEU A 199 -17.26 12.34 -4.32
CA LEU A 199 -17.77 11.03 -4.73
C LEU A 199 -19.16 10.77 -4.12
N THR A 200 -19.31 10.93 -2.82
CA THR A 200 -20.57 10.68 -2.11
C THR A 200 -21.64 11.74 -2.40
N GLY A 201 -21.25 12.92 -2.84
CA GLY A 201 -22.15 13.98 -3.30
C GLY A 201 -22.98 13.62 -4.55
N ARG A 202 -22.73 12.45 -5.15
CA ARG A 202 -23.57 11.87 -6.21
C ARG A 202 -24.74 11.06 -5.67
N ALA A 203 -24.76 10.81 -4.35
CA ALA A 203 -25.85 10.09 -3.69
C ALA A 203 -27.06 11.01 -3.45
N GLY A 204 -28.24 10.54 -3.82
CA GLY A 204 -29.52 11.25 -3.71
C GLY A 204 -29.87 12.06 -4.96
N ARG A 205 -30.92 11.64 -5.64
CA ARG A 205 -31.43 12.33 -6.84
C ARG A 205 -32.40 13.42 -6.39
N ARG A 206 -32.02 14.68 -6.64
CA ARG A 206 -32.83 15.84 -6.23
C ARG A 206 -34.25 15.77 -6.84
N GLY A 207 -35.27 15.90 -5.99
CA GLY A 207 -36.68 15.86 -6.40
C GLY A 207 -37.22 14.44 -6.63
N ILE A 208 -36.42 13.40 -6.49
CA ILE A 208 -36.82 11.98 -6.67
C ILE A 208 -36.64 11.20 -5.36
N ASP A 209 -35.46 11.26 -4.77
CA ASP A 209 -35.13 10.51 -3.55
C ASP A 209 -35.34 11.39 -2.31
N VAL A 210 -35.93 10.83 -1.27
CA VAL A 210 -36.06 11.49 0.05
C VAL A 210 -34.69 11.62 0.71
N GLU A 211 -33.83 10.58 0.54
CA GLU A 211 -32.48 10.55 1.08
C GLU A 211 -31.53 9.81 0.13
N GLY A 212 -30.25 10.22 0.13
CA GLY A 212 -29.18 9.54 -0.57
C GLY A 212 -28.33 8.69 0.38
N HIS A 213 -27.80 7.59 -0.12
CA HIS A 213 -27.02 6.64 0.66
C HIS A 213 -25.57 6.59 0.20
N ALA A 214 -24.61 6.73 1.14
CA ALA A 214 -23.19 6.49 0.91
C ALA A 214 -22.78 5.22 1.66
N VAL A 215 -22.34 4.22 0.90
CA VAL A 215 -21.95 2.90 1.42
C VAL A 215 -20.45 2.71 1.26
N VAL A 216 -19.74 2.41 2.34
CA VAL A 216 -18.34 1.99 2.30
C VAL A 216 -18.28 0.49 2.53
N VAL A 217 -17.68 -0.25 1.58
CA VAL A 217 -17.55 -1.70 1.72
C VAL A 217 -16.48 -1.99 2.77
N TRP A 218 -16.91 -2.61 3.87
CA TRP A 218 -16.02 -2.92 4.96
C TRP A 218 -15.10 -4.11 4.65
N HIS A 219 -13.85 -4.00 5.07
CA HIS A 219 -12.86 -5.08 5.15
C HIS A 219 -11.93 -4.85 6.37
N PRO A 220 -11.14 -5.84 6.83
CA PRO A 220 -10.35 -5.73 8.06
C PRO A 220 -9.37 -4.54 8.14
N GLY A 221 -9.07 -3.89 7.02
CA GLY A 221 -8.23 -2.68 6.97
C GLY A 221 -9.01 -1.36 7.00
N VAL A 222 -10.36 -1.39 7.10
CA VAL A 222 -11.19 -0.17 7.19
C VAL A 222 -11.54 0.10 8.64
N ASP A 223 -11.08 1.26 9.13
CA ASP A 223 -11.47 1.78 10.43
C ASP A 223 -12.78 2.57 10.32
N PRO A 224 -13.86 2.16 11.02
CA PRO A 224 -15.14 2.87 11.01
C PRO A 224 -15.06 4.31 11.51
N ASP A 225 -14.18 4.61 12.46
CA ASP A 225 -14.00 5.98 12.98
C ASP A 225 -13.34 6.89 11.95
N ALA A 226 -12.39 6.37 11.17
CA ALA A 226 -11.81 7.10 10.04
C ALA A 226 -12.88 7.42 8.96
N VAL A 227 -13.79 6.46 8.66
CA VAL A 227 -14.93 6.70 7.76
C VAL A 227 -15.85 7.77 8.33
N GLY A 228 -16.15 7.73 9.63
CA GLY A 228 -16.92 8.76 10.33
C GLY A 228 -16.28 10.14 10.24
N GLY A 229 -14.96 10.22 10.38
CA GLY A 229 -14.16 11.43 10.19
C GLY A 229 -14.28 12.00 8.80
N LEU A 230 -14.12 11.18 7.75
CA LEU A 230 -14.30 11.58 6.35
C LEU A 230 -15.71 12.10 6.09
N ALA A 231 -16.73 11.40 6.57
CA ALA A 231 -18.14 11.74 6.34
C ALA A 231 -18.60 12.99 7.08
N SER A 232 -17.97 13.34 8.20
CA SER A 232 -18.34 14.48 9.04
C SER A 232 -17.60 15.77 8.70
N THR A 233 -16.46 15.69 8.01
CA THR A 233 -15.69 16.86 7.60
C THR A 233 -16.45 17.64 6.53
N ARG A 234 -16.86 18.88 6.85
CA ARG A 234 -17.66 19.75 5.96
C ARG A 234 -16.86 20.90 5.37
N THR A 235 -15.72 21.21 5.95
CA THR A 235 -14.85 22.29 5.52
C THR A 235 -13.46 21.74 5.26
N PHE A 236 -12.92 22.05 4.12
CA PHE A 236 -11.56 21.70 3.74
C PHE A 236 -10.93 22.87 2.98
N PRO A 237 -9.62 23.07 3.15
CA PRO A 237 -8.95 24.18 2.49
C PRO A 237 -8.92 23.94 0.98
N LEU A 238 -9.33 24.93 0.21
CA LEU A 238 -9.10 24.96 -1.22
C LEU A 238 -7.59 25.15 -1.47
N ARG A 239 -6.96 24.13 -2.02
CA ARG A 239 -5.53 24.17 -2.39
C ARG A 239 -5.40 23.89 -3.88
N SER A 240 -4.62 24.72 -4.57
CA SER A 240 -4.29 24.48 -5.96
C SER A 240 -3.36 23.27 -6.06
N SER A 241 -3.71 22.32 -6.92
CA SER A 241 -2.82 21.24 -7.35
C SER A 241 -2.03 21.60 -8.61
N PHE A 242 -2.23 22.81 -9.13
CA PHE A 242 -1.60 23.28 -10.35
C PHE A 242 -0.08 23.34 -10.17
N ARG A 243 0.63 22.63 -11.05
CA ARG A 243 2.09 22.67 -11.20
C ARG A 243 2.40 22.75 -12.69
N PRO A 244 3.00 23.84 -13.17
CA PRO A 244 3.38 23.93 -14.57
C PRO A 244 4.38 22.83 -14.90
N THR A 245 4.04 22.01 -15.91
CA THR A 245 4.95 21.00 -16.45
C THR A 245 5.82 21.60 -17.56
N SER A 246 6.95 20.98 -17.88
CA SER A 246 7.81 21.41 -18.99
C SER A 246 7.06 21.46 -20.32
N THR A 247 6.20 20.47 -20.60
CA THR A 247 5.35 20.44 -21.81
C THR A 247 4.38 21.61 -21.85
N MET A 248 3.73 21.90 -20.72
CA MET A 248 2.82 23.05 -20.63
C MET A 248 3.56 24.36 -20.84
N ALA A 249 4.74 24.54 -20.23
CA ALA A 249 5.54 25.75 -20.38
C ALA A 249 5.96 25.96 -21.85
N VAL A 250 6.40 24.92 -22.53
CA VAL A 250 6.77 24.99 -23.97
C VAL A 250 5.56 25.36 -24.81
N ASN A 251 4.41 24.70 -24.59
CA ASN A 251 3.19 25.00 -25.36
C ASN A 251 2.70 26.44 -25.08
N LEU A 252 2.68 26.86 -23.83
CA LEU A 252 2.23 28.20 -23.46
C LEU A 252 3.13 29.30 -24.09
N VAL A 253 4.45 29.14 -23.98
CA VAL A 253 5.40 30.05 -24.61
C VAL A 253 5.28 30.04 -26.14
N GLY A 254 5.00 28.89 -26.74
CA GLY A 254 4.79 28.77 -28.20
C GLY A 254 3.52 29.48 -28.70
N HIS A 255 2.49 29.57 -27.85
CA HIS A 255 1.22 30.21 -28.22
C HIS A 255 1.17 31.72 -27.94
N VAL A 256 1.65 32.16 -26.78
CA VAL A 256 1.48 33.56 -26.34
C VAL A 256 2.81 34.30 -26.15
N GLY A 257 3.93 33.63 -26.33
CA GLY A 257 5.24 34.20 -26.03
C GLY A 257 5.62 34.13 -24.56
N ARG A 258 6.88 34.46 -24.26
CA ARG A 258 7.47 34.23 -22.93
C ARG A 258 6.91 35.17 -21.86
N ASP A 259 6.74 36.43 -22.16
CA ASP A 259 6.37 37.46 -21.18
C ASP A 259 4.89 37.30 -20.78
N GLU A 260 4.03 37.12 -21.76
CA GLU A 260 2.59 36.87 -21.52
C GLU A 260 2.36 35.52 -20.85
N ALA A 261 3.13 34.49 -21.20
CA ALA A 261 3.08 33.19 -20.53
C ALA A 261 3.43 33.31 -19.04
N ARG A 262 4.44 34.14 -18.70
CA ARG A 262 4.82 34.39 -17.31
C ARG A 262 3.73 35.14 -16.56
N GLU A 263 3.15 36.18 -17.15
CA GLU A 263 2.05 36.94 -16.55
C GLU A 263 0.83 36.05 -16.25
N LEU A 264 0.44 35.18 -17.20
CA LEU A 264 -0.62 34.22 -17.01
C LEU A 264 -0.36 33.24 -15.85
N LEU A 265 0.87 32.78 -15.68
CA LEU A 265 1.24 31.90 -14.58
C LEU A 265 1.26 32.66 -13.24
N GLU A 266 1.70 33.91 -13.20
CA GLU A 266 1.68 34.77 -12.01
C GLU A 266 0.24 35.10 -11.55
N LEU A 267 -0.72 35.16 -12.45
CA LEU A 267 -2.14 35.34 -12.13
C LEU A 267 -2.83 34.03 -11.64
N SER A 268 -2.13 32.92 -11.63
CA SER A 268 -2.71 31.63 -11.21
C SER A 268 -3.04 31.59 -9.71
N PHE A 269 -4.07 30.82 -9.37
CA PHE A 269 -4.43 30.60 -7.97
C PHE A 269 -3.31 29.89 -7.17
N ALA A 270 -2.47 29.09 -7.83
CA ALA A 270 -1.29 28.48 -7.23
C ALA A 270 -0.28 29.55 -6.79
N GLN A 271 -0.02 30.55 -7.63
CA GLN A 271 0.89 31.66 -7.30
C GLN A 271 0.30 32.52 -6.16
N PHE A 272 -0.97 32.86 -6.23
CA PHE A 272 -1.63 33.57 -5.13
C PHE A 272 -1.49 32.84 -3.79
N GLN A 273 -1.63 31.50 -3.78
CA GLN A 273 -1.46 30.72 -2.55
C GLN A 273 0.00 30.68 -2.09
N ALA A 274 0.94 30.62 -3.02
CA ALA A 274 2.39 30.67 -2.72
C ALA A 274 2.76 32.02 -2.07
N ASP A 275 2.33 33.12 -2.66
CA ASP A 275 2.61 34.47 -2.16
C ASP A 275 2.02 34.69 -0.76
N ARG A 276 0.80 34.21 -0.52
CA ARG A 276 0.19 34.25 0.80
C ARG A 276 0.98 33.45 1.83
N GLY A 277 1.55 32.32 1.43
CA GLY A 277 2.44 31.49 2.27
C GLY A 277 3.72 32.19 2.63
N VAL A 278 4.33 32.91 1.67
CA VAL A 278 5.57 33.67 1.85
C VAL A 278 5.40 34.78 2.89
N VAL A 279 4.30 35.52 2.87
CA VAL A 279 4.02 36.56 3.89
C VAL A 279 3.90 35.96 5.29
N GLY A 280 3.23 34.80 5.41
CA GLY A 280 3.12 34.06 6.66
C GLY A 280 4.49 33.61 7.18
N LEU A 281 5.32 33.08 6.29
CA LEU A 281 6.70 32.63 6.59
C LEU A 281 7.59 33.80 7.03
N ALA A 282 7.55 34.94 6.32
CA ALA A 282 8.31 36.12 6.68
C ALA A 282 7.94 36.65 8.08
N ARG A 283 6.65 36.65 8.45
CA ARG A 283 6.22 36.98 9.81
C ARG A 283 6.75 36.00 10.85
N SER A 284 6.77 34.69 10.53
CA SER A 284 7.33 33.66 11.44
C SER A 284 8.82 33.86 11.62
N ILE A 285 9.57 34.11 10.54
CA ILE A 285 11.00 34.36 10.60
C ILE A 285 11.30 35.54 11.53
N ARG A 286 10.66 36.70 11.32
CA ARG A 286 10.86 37.88 12.18
C ARG A 286 10.57 37.59 13.66
N ARG A 287 9.50 36.84 13.93
CA ARG A 287 9.16 36.46 15.29
C ARG A 287 10.19 35.54 15.91
N ASP A 288 10.69 34.58 15.13
CA ASP A 288 11.67 33.60 15.61
C ASP A 288 13.07 34.25 15.76
N GLU A 289 13.43 35.21 14.91
CA GLU A 289 14.62 36.05 15.03
C GLU A 289 14.56 36.89 16.34
N ALA A 290 13.40 37.50 16.61
CA ALA A 290 13.23 38.26 17.88
C ALA A 290 13.39 37.38 19.11
N LYS A 291 12.84 36.14 19.08
CA LYS A 291 13.02 35.16 20.14
C LYS A 291 14.48 34.72 20.29
N LEU A 292 15.19 34.52 19.18
CA LEU A 292 16.59 34.13 19.16
C LEU A 292 17.44 35.25 19.84
N THR A 293 17.15 36.52 19.52
CA THR A 293 17.81 37.67 20.14
C THR A 293 17.54 37.72 21.66
N GLU A 294 16.29 37.48 22.07
CA GLU A 294 15.95 37.38 23.49
C GLU A 294 16.68 36.23 24.17
N TYR A 295 16.71 35.06 23.57
CA TYR A 295 17.44 33.94 24.14
C TYR A 295 18.94 34.17 24.18
N ALA A 296 19.53 34.78 23.14
CA ALA A 296 20.95 35.13 23.14
C ALA A 296 21.30 36.07 24.32
N ALA A 297 20.49 37.10 24.52
CA ALA A 297 20.69 38.01 25.67
C ALA A 297 20.58 37.29 27.05
N ARG A 298 19.65 36.31 27.14
CA ARG A 298 19.48 35.50 28.34
C ARG A 298 20.60 34.47 28.56
N MET A 299 21.35 34.16 27.53
CA MET A 299 22.48 33.21 27.59
C MET A 299 23.82 33.87 27.79
N GLU A 300 23.90 35.21 27.89
CA GLU A 300 25.11 35.91 28.28
C GLU A 300 25.51 35.47 29.69
N CYS A 301 26.71 34.89 29.79
CA CYS A 301 27.23 34.37 31.06
C CYS A 301 28.65 34.94 31.32
N HIS A 302 28.91 35.41 32.52
CA HIS A 302 30.20 35.94 32.93
C HIS A 302 31.34 34.89 32.96
N LEU A 303 30.99 33.60 32.83
CA LEU A 303 31.93 32.47 32.83
C LEU A 303 32.37 32.04 31.41
N GLY A 304 31.83 32.66 30.35
CA GLY A 304 32.17 32.38 28.97
C GLY A 304 30.98 32.41 28.04
N GLU A 305 31.22 32.22 26.73
CA GLU A 305 30.16 32.19 25.73
C GLU A 305 29.40 30.85 25.73
N PHE A 306 28.23 30.87 26.35
CA PHE A 306 27.37 29.67 26.41
C PHE A 306 26.96 29.17 25.03
N ALA A 307 26.77 30.02 24.05
CA ALA A 307 26.44 29.66 22.69
C ALA A 307 27.55 28.81 22.05
N GLU A 308 28.80 29.18 22.23
CA GLU A 308 29.97 28.42 21.75
C GLU A 308 30.08 27.07 22.45
N TYR A 309 29.88 27.03 23.78
CA TYR A 309 29.83 25.77 24.51
C TYR A 309 28.73 24.84 24.03
N ALA A 310 27.52 25.37 23.80
CA ALA A 310 26.40 24.56 23.29
C ALA A 310 26.67 24.01 21.89
N ALA A 311 27.26 24.84 20.99
CA ALA A 311 27.63 24.43 19.66
C ALA A 311 28.70 23.32 19.68
N LEU A 312 29.71 23.44 20.54
CA LEU A 312 30.74 22.43 20.72
C LEU A 312 30.18 21.12 21.27
N ARG A 313 29.26 21.19 22.22
CA ARG A 313 28.56 20.02 22.77
C ARG A 313 27.75 19.30 21.72
N GLU A 314 27.05 20.02 20.87
CA GLU A 314 26.25 19.41 19.77
C GLU A 314 27.16 18.78 18.74
N LYS A 315 28.26 19.45 18.38
CA LYS A 315 29.29 18.91 17.48
C LYS A 315 29.91 17.64 18.05
N LEU A 316 30.21 17.60 19.33
CA LEU A 316 30.74 16.42 20.02
C LEU A 316 29.73 15.26 19.94
N ARG A 317 28.46 15.49 20.27
CA ARG A 317 27.39 14.48 20.15
C ARG A 317 27.25 13.94 18.74
N SER A 318 27.32 14.80 17.74
CA SER A 318 27.22 14.38 16.33
C SER A 318 28.41 13.50 15.91
N VAL A 319 29.62 13.84 16.36
CA VAL A 319 30.82 13.04 16.12
C VAL A 319 30.75 11.69 16.85
N GLU A 320 30.34 11.67 18.12
CA GLU A 320 30.14 10.43 18.90
C GLU A 320 29.12 9.52 18.24
N LYS A 321 27.98 10.07 17.82
CA LYS A 321 26.93 9.32 17.11
C LYS A 321 27.43 8.74 15.78
N SER A 322 28.17 9.51 14.99
CA SER A 322 28.72 9.05 13.73
C SER A 322 29.82 8.00 13.94
N ALA A 323 30.65 8.15 14.96
CA ALA A 323 31.67 7.17 15.33
C ALA A 323 31.04 5.85 15.80
N SER A 324 29.97 5.91 16.61
CA SER A 324 29.22 4.73 17.04
C SER A 324 28.57 4.01 15.86
N GLN A 325 27.96 4.75 14.93
CA GLN A 325 27.39 4.16 13.72
C GLN A 325 28.44 3.48 12.82
N ARG A 326 29.60 4.13 12.65
CA ARG A 326 30.70 3.56 11.87
C ARG A 326 31.24 2.26 12.50
N ARG A 327 31.39 2.22 13.84
CA ARG A 327 31.79 0.99 14.55
C ARG A 327 30.77 -0.13 14.34
N SER A 328 29.49 0.15 14.52
CA SER A 328 28.43 -0.84 14.32
C SER A 328 28.39 -1.39 12.89
N VAL A 329 28.59 -0.53 11.86
CA VAL A 329 28.68 -0.97 10.47
C VAL A 329 29.92 -1.82 10.23
N ALA A 330 31.09 -1.41 10.74
CA ALA A 330 32.34 -2.16 10.60
C ALA A 330 32.28 -3.51 11.30
N GLU A 331 31.72 -3.57 12.52
CA GLU A 331 31.50 -4.83 13.26
C GLU A 331 30.59 -5.77 12.48
N ARG A 332 29.49 -5.26 11.95
CA ARG A 332 28.57 -6.07 11.13
C ARG A 332 29.23 -6.59 9.87
N GLN A 333 30.00 -5.75 9.18
CA GLN A 333 30.74 -6.16 7.99
C GLN A 333 31.79 -7.21 8.33
N ALA A 334 32.54 -7.07 9.43
CA ALA A 334 33.49 -8.07 9.87
C ALA A 334 32.82 -9.41 10.21
N ILE A 335 31.63 -9.41 10.80
CA ILE A 335 30.84 -10.62 11.04
C ILE A 335 30.43 -11.26 9.70
N GLU A 336 29.89 -10.50 8.76
CA GLU A 336 29.46 -11.00 7.45
C GLU A 336 30.64 -11.58 6.66
N GLU A 337 31.81 -10.93 6.65
CA GLU A 337 33.03 -11.42 6.01
C GLU A 337 33.50 -12.72 6.67
N SER A 338 33.45 -12.81 8.00
CA SER A 338 33.83 -14.04 8.72
C SER A 338 32.93 -15.22 8.38
N LEU A 339 31.61 -14.98 8.28
CA LEU A 339 30.63 -16.00 7.88
C LEU A 339 30.82 -16.47 6.44
N ALA A 340 31.11 -15.54 5.52
CA ALA A 340 31.38 -15.83 4.11
C ALA A 340 32.67 -16.66 3.91
N GLY A 341 33.65 -16.50 4.81
CA GLY A 341 34.92 -17.22 4.79
C GLY A 341 34.84 -18.67 5.25
N LEU A 342 33.77 -19.07 5.94
CA LEU A 342 33.63 -20.41 6.51
C LEU A 342 33.47 -21.48 5.42
N ARG A 343 34.10 -22.66 5.66
CA ARG A 343 34.07 -23.82 4.75
C ARG A 343 33.35 -25.00 5.39
N PRO A 344 32.77 -25.91 4.59
CA PRO A 344 32.20 -27.13 5.12
C PRO A 344 33.25 -27.93 5.90
N GLY A 345 32.94 -28.33 7.11
CA GLY A 345 33.82 -28.98 8.05
C GLY A 345 34.47 -28.06 9.09
N ASP A 346 34.44 -26.75 8.91
CA ASP A 346 34.93 -25.82 9.92
C ASP A 346 34.05 -25.88 11.17
N VAL A 347 34.68 -25.89 12.32
CA VAL A 347 34.01 -25.79 13.61
C VAL A 347 34.20 -24.39 14.18
N VAL A 348 33.12 -23.75 14.50
CA VAL A 348 33.11 -22.41 15.08
C VAL A 348 32.53 -22.43 16.48
N ARG A 349 32.99 -21.52 17.35
CA ARG A 349 32.43 -21.30 18.66
C ARG A 349 31.53 -20.04 18.62
N ILE A 350 30.27 -20.22 18.95
CA ILE A 350 29.30 -19.11 19.08
C ILE A 350 29.31 -18.68 20.54
N PRO A 351 29.82 -17.48 20.88
CA PRO A 351 30.12 -17.15 22.27
C PRO A 351 28.87 -16.85 23.11
N ARG A 352 27.81 -16.28 22.53
CA ARG A 352 26.56 -15.89 23.23
C ARG A 352 25.35 -16.06 22.33
N GLY A 353 24.16 -16.07 22.94
CA GLY A 353 22.88 -16.14 22.24
C GLY A 353 22.19 -17.50 22.34
N ARG A 354 21.08 -17.63 21.63
CA ARG A 354 20.22 -18.83 21.63
C ARG A 354 20.94 -20.10 21.13
N HIS A 355 22.09 -19.94 20.49
CA HIS A 355 22.87 -20.98 19.84
C HIS A 355 24.32 -21.01 20.35
N ALA A 356 24.57 -20.48 21.56
CA ALA A 356 25.90 -20.54 22.18
C ALA A 356 26.40 -21.97 22.26
N GLY A 357 27.69 -22.19 21.95
CA GLY A 357 28.31 -23.49 21.91
C GLY A 357 29.11 -23.71 20.62
N TYR A 358 29.54 -24.94 20.41
CA TYR A 358 30.28 -25.31 19.19
C TYR A 358 29.33 -25.78 18.09
N ALA A 359 29.65 -25.39 16.86
CA ALA A 359 28.88 -25.79 15.68
C ALA A 359 29.81 -26.11 14.52
N VAL A 360 29.50 -27.16 13.76
CA VAL A 360 30.23 -27.53 12.55
C VAL A 360 29.49 -27.03 11.32
N VAL A 361 30.20 -26.39 10.42
CA VAL A 361 29.65 -25.90 9.14
C VAL A 361 29.38 -27.09 8.23
N ILE A 362 28.13 -27.23 7.80
CA ILE A 362 27.70 -28.28 6.87
C ILE A 362 27.77 -27.78 5.43
N THR A 363 27.26 -26.57 5.21
CA THR A 363 27.19 -25.95 3.89
C THR A 363 27.63 -24.50 4.01
N ALA A 364 28.62 -24.11 3.20
CA ALA A 364 29.04 -22.73 3.10
C ALA A 364 28.00 -21.92 2.33
N ASP A 365 27.81 -20.67 2.74
CA ASP A 365 27.01 -19.67 2.02
C ASP A 365 27.81 -18.35 2.04
N ARG A 366 28.29 -17.95 0.86
CA ARG A 366 29.11 -16.74 0.71
C ARG A 366 28.27 -15.48 0.54
N GLY A 367 26.96 -15.61 0.59
CA GLY A 367 26.07 -14.51 0.23
C GLY A 367 26.09 -14.23 -1.28
N GLY A 368 25.23 -13.33 -1.74
CA GLY A 368 25.11 -12.91 -3.13
C GLY A 368 24.29 -11.64 -3.28
N TYR A 369 23.97 -11.27 -4.52
CA TYR A 369 23.17 -10.08 -4.80
C TYR A 369 21.85 -10.13 -4.01
N GLY A 370 21.78 -9.29 -2.95
CA GLY A 370 20.55 -9.08 -2.18
C GLY A 370 20.38 -9.94 -0.92
N HIS A 371 21.29 -10.85 -0.58
CA HIS A 371 21.23 -11.55 0.71
C HIS A 371 22.61 -11.72 1.37
N PRO A 372 22.69 -11.49 2.72
CA PRO A 372 23.92 -11.68 3.47
C PRO A 372 24.29 -13.17 3.61
N PRO A 373 25.58 -13.48 3.87
CA PRO A 373 26.05 -14.85 4.07
C PRO A 373 25.37 -15.49 5.28
N ALA A 374 24.89 -16.72 5.12
CA ALA A 374 24.22 -17.46 6.17
C ALA A 374 24.50 -18.98 6.06
N PRO A 375 25.74 -19.43 6.39
CA PRO A 375 26.11 -20.83 6.30
C PRO A 375 25.21 -21.72 7.17
N SER A 376 24.98 -22.96 6.72
CA SER A 376 24.27 -23.95 7.51
C SER A 376 25.23 -24.69 8.43
N VAL A 377 24.89 -24.73 9.71
CA VAL A 377 25.70 -25.38 10.75
C VAL A 377 24.91 -26.45 11.49
N LEU A 378 25.61 -27.46 12.00
CA LEU A 378 25.09 -28.43 12.96
C LEU A 378 25.64 -28.09 14.35
N THR A 379 24.74 -27.81 15.29
CA THR A 379 25.08 -27.55 16.69
C THR A 379 25.28 -28.82 17.50
N GLU A 380 25.86 -28.71 18.67
CA GLU A 380 26.01 -29.84 19.62
C GLU A 380 24.65 -30.47 20.00
N ASP A 381 23.57 -29.72 19.94
CA ASP A 381 22.19 -30.18 20.19
C ASP A 381 21.59 -30.95 19.00
N ARG A 382 22.38 -31.27 18.00
CA ARG A 382 21.98 -32.03 16.80
C ARG A 382 20.98 -31.28 15.91
N GLN A 383 20.90 -29.95 16.05
CA GLN A 383 20.03 -29.07 15.24
C GLN A 383 20.82 -28.55 14.05
N VAL A 384 20.20 -28.61 12.86
CA VAL A 384 20.71 -27.95 11.65
C VAL A 384 20.06 -26.58 11.57
N ARG A 385 20.88 -25.53 11.47
CA ARG A 385 20.42 -24.15 11.43
C ARG A 385 21.22 -23.33 10.45
N ARG A 386 20.63 -22.25 9.95
CA ARG A 386 21.37 -21.21 9.23
C ARG A 386 21.86 -20.19 10.25
N LEU A 387 23.14 -19.85 10.15
CA LEU A 387 23.79 -18.90 11.03
C LEU A 387 23.91 -17.55 10.32
N ALA A 388 23.04 -16.62 10.68
CA ALA A 388 23.03 -15.26 10.13
C ALA A 388 23.87 -14.31 10.99
N ALA A 389 24.25 -13.16 10.44
CA ALA A 389 24.99 -12.11 11.18
C ALA A 389 24.27 -11.63 12.45
N ALA A 390 22.94 -11.70 12.49
CA ALA A 390 22.14 -11.36 13.67
C ALA A 390 22.26 -12.39 14.82
N ASP A 391 22.72 -13.59 14.53
CA ASP A 391 22.86 -14.69 15.52
C ASP A 391 24.22 -14.67 16.20
N VAL A 392 25.16 -13.81 15.78
CA VAL A 392 26.54 -13.71 16.28
C VAL A 392 26.86 -12.30 16.73
N THR A 393 27.62 -12.20 17.80
CA THR A 393 27.99 -10.92 18.41
C THR A 393 29.38 -10.43 18.01
N SER A 394 30.18 -11.27 17.38
CA SER A 394 31.54 -10.96 16.89
C SER A 394 31.91 -11.83 15.71
N ALA A 395 32.92 -11.41 14.95
CA ALA A 395 33.47 -12.22 13.87
C ALA A 395 33.90 -13.62 14.35
N LEU A 396 33.53 -14.63 13.58
CA LEU A 396 33.83 -16.02 13.90
C LEU A 396 35.11 -16.49 13.17
N ALA A 397 35.98 -17.22 13.89
CA ALA A 397 37.07 -17.92 13.29
C ALA A 397 36.88 -19.42 13.49
N PRO A 398 37.33 -20.27 12.53
CA PRO A 398 37.35 -21.70 12.72
C PRO A 398 38.28 -22.08 13.87
N VAL A 399 37.78 -22.82 14.84
CA VAL A 399 38.57 -23.33 15.98
C VAL A 399 39.35 -24.60 15.57
N LEU A 400 38.68 -25.47 14.84
CA LEU A 400 39.23 -26.70 14.29
C LEU A 400 38.41 -27.11 13.04
N THR A 401 38.89 -28.13 12.33
CA THR A 401 38.19 -28.68 11.17
C THR A 401 37.84 -30.14 11.40
N VAL A 402 36.62 -30.54 11.10
CA VAL A 402 36.12 -31.91 11.15
C VAL A 402 35.81 -32.38 9.74
N ARG A 403 36.25 -33.58 9.38
CA ARG A 403 35.97 -34.19 8.08
C ARG A 403 34.49 -34.59 8.01
N LEU A 404 33.74 -33.94 7.10
CA LEU A 404 32.37 -34.34 6.83
C LEU A 404 32.34 -35.69 6.08
N PRO A 405 31.53 -36.68 6.52
CA PRO A 405 31.31 -37.90 5.75
C PRO A 405 30.73 -37.57 4.36
N ARG A 406 31.15 -38.32 3.33
CA ARG A 406 30.67 -38.12 1.95
C ARG A 406 29.16 -38.39 1.79
N ASP A 407 28.59 -39.20 2.66
CA ASP A 407 27.19 -39.60 2.72
C ASP A 407 26.37 -38.82 3.76
N PHE A 408 26.93 -37.73 4.30
CA PHE A 408 26.26 -36.94 5.30
C PHE A 408 24.97 -36.34 4.76
N ASN A 409 23.85 -36.70 5.39
CA ASN A 409 22.52 -36.15 5.04
C ASN A 409 21.96 -35.39 6.22
N PRO A 410 21.83 -34.03 6.14
CA PRO A 410 21.32 -33.19 7.23
C PRO A 410 19.87 -33.49 7.62
N ARG A 411 19.10 -34.17 6.78
CA ARG A 411 17.70 -34.58 7.07
C ARG A 411 17.62 -35.85 7.89
N GLN A 412 18.63 -36.71 7.86
CA GLN A 412 18.65 -37.98 8.60
C GLN A 412 19.08 -37.77 10.04
N ALA A 413 18.26 -38.21 11.00
CA ALA A 413 18.55 -38.09 12.43
C ALA A 413 19.83 -38.85 12.85
N LYS A 414 20.15 -40.00 12.21
CA LYS A 414 21.35 -40.80 12.45
C LYS A 414 22.60 -40.01 12.06
N SER A 415 22.66 -39.47 10.83
CA SER A 415 23.80 -38.69 10.34
C SER A 415 24.07 -37.46 11.22
N ARG A 416 23.04 -36.75 11.67
CA ARG A 416 23.22 -35.62 12.61
C ARG A 416 23.76 -36.04 13.95
N ARG A 417 23.34 -37.22 14.48
CA ARG A 417 23.80 -37.76 15.76
C ARG A 417 25.27 -38.13 15.70
N ASP A 418 25.69 -38.80 14.64
CA ASP A 418 27.04 -39.29 14.45
C ASP A 418 28.02 -38.10 14.28
N LEU A 419 27.66 -37.10 13.48
CA LEU A 419 28.47 -35.88 13.30
C LEU A 419 28.54 -35.04 14.58
N ALA A 420 27.46 -34.90 15.34
CA ALA A 420 27.47 -34.20 16.62
C ALA A 420 28.29 -34.93 17.68
N ALA A 421 28.31 -36.25 17.67
CA ALA A 421 29.20 -37.03 18.53
C ALA A 421 30.68 -36.79 18.18
N THR A 422 31.02 -36.80 16.89
CA THR A 422 32.36 -36.47 16.41
C THR A 422 32.79 -35.06 16.82
N LEU A 423 31.89 -34.07 16.68
CA LEU A 423 32.11 -32.70 17.11
C LEU A 423 32.47 -32.63 18.60
N ARG A 424 31.68 -33.27 19.47
CA ARG A 424 31.91 -33.27 20.92
C ARG A 424 33.25 -33.90 21.31
N ILE A 425 33.61 -35.02 20.70
CA ILE A 425 34.89 -35.70 20.96
C ILE A 425 36.04 -34.79 20.55
N ARG A 426 35.97 -34.14 19.40
CA ARG A 426 37.04 -33.28 18.90
C ARG A 426 37.21 -32.04 19.75
N VAL A 427 36.11 -31.41 20.15
CA VAL A 427 36.09 -30.21 20.99
C VAL A 427 36.58 -30.50 22.41
N ALA A 428 36.29 -31.68 22.97
CA ALA A 428 36.76 -32.07 24.31
C ALA A 428 38.29 -32.21 24.43
N HIS A 429 39.02 -32.36 23.31
CA HIS A 429 40.45 -32.47 23.27
C HIS A 429 41.17 -31.14 23.00
N GLU A 430 40.45 -30.03 22.92
CA GLU A 430 41.01 -28.71 22.65
C GLU A 430 41.18 -27.91 23.94
N PRO A 431 42.34 -27.27 24.20
CA PRO A 431 42.52 -26.46 25.37
C PRO A 431 41.57 -25.26 25.33
N PRO A 432 41.07 -24.78 26.49
CA PRO A 432 40.16 -23.65 26.53
C PRO A 432 40.81 -22.42 25.88
N ALA A 433 40.17 -21.89 24.83
CA ALA A 433 40.63 -20.70 24.13
C ALA A 433 40.76 -19.54 25.09
N ARG A 434 41.92 -18.88 25.12
CA ARG A 434 42.16 -17.64 25.86
C ARG A 434 41.17 -16.59 25.36
N GLU A 435 40.39 -16.05 26.27
CA GLU A 435 39.57 -14.86 25.96
C GLU A 435 40.51 -13.72 25.57
N PRO A 436 40.26 -13.03 24.44
CA PRO A 436 40.98 -11.78 24.16
C PRO A 436 40.54 -10.74 25.22
N GLY A 437 41.52 -10.22 25.97
CA GLY A 437 41.33 -9.15 26.92
C GLY A 437 40.94 -7.83 26.30
#